data_e89493ef68bca3ce8cb4d6b3c10c36cd
#
_entry.id   e89493ef68bca3ce8cb4d6b3c10c36cd
#
_cell.length_a   1.000
_cell.length_b   1.000
_cell.length_c   1.000
_cell.angle_alpha   90.00
_cell.angle_beta   90.00
_cell.angle_gamma   90.00
#
_symmetry.space_group_name_H-M   'P 1'
#
loop_
_entity.id
_entity.type
_entity.pdbx_description
1 polymer ?
#
loop_
_entity_poly.entity_id
_entity_poly.type
_entity_poly.pdbx_seq_one_letter_code
_entity_poly.pdbx_strand_id
1 'polypeptide(L)'
;MCGIVGYIGKRDAYPVLIKGLKRLEYRGYDSAGVALIDKKRRLNVYKTKGKVSDLEAFVSQKDVSGTIGIAHTRWATHGEPCQANAHPHFSSSKNLALIHNGIIENYATLKEKLQKKGFIFKSSTDTEVLVQLIEFFQLSNHLDLLTAVQLALHEVIGAYAIAVLDKNNPDEIIAARKSSPLVVGIGKDEFFLASDATPIVEYTDKVVYLQDGEIAVIRRDKTLEVVNLDNVLQNPEVRTVEMNLGQLEKGGYPHFMLKEIFEQPDCINDCMRGRINADGDKVVLSAVIDHKERLLKARRFVIVACGTSWHAGLIGKQLIESFCRIPVEVEYASEFRYRDPVIHEDDVVIPSSQSGETADTLAAIELAKEKGAFIYGICNAVGSSIPRITDTGSYIHVGPEIGVASTKAFTGQVTVLTMLALTLAKEKGSMTDEKYLEVIRELTVIPAKIKKILISNPKIAELSRIFTYAHNFLYLGRGYSFPVALEGALKLKEISYIHAEGYPAAEMKHGPIALIDAEMPVVVVATHNAMYEKIMSNIQEIKARKGKVIALVTEGDTVISKLADDCIELPETLECLEPLIATVPLQLLAYHVAICKGKNVDQPRNLAKSVTVE
;
A
#
# COMPACT_ATOMS: atom_id res chain seq x y z
N MET A 1 8.93 -0.47 3.76
CA MET A 1 9.37 -1.41 2.70
C MET A 1 10.53 -0.84 1.93
N CYS A 2 11.45 -1.68 1.45
CA CYS A 2 12.63 -1.25 0.70
C CYS A 2 12.37 -1.28 -0.81
N GLY A 3 13.18 -0.54 -1.60
CA GLY A 3 13.14 -0.56 -3.06
C GLY A 3 14.35 -1.27 -3.64
N ILE A 4 14.13 -2.28 -4.48
CA ILE A 4 15.16 -2.97 -5.27
C ILE A 4 15.10 -2.47 -6.70
N VAL A 5 16.25 -2.15 -7.28
CA VAL A 5 16.43 -1.93 -8.73
C VAL A 5 17.70 -2.64 -9.19
N GLY A 6 17.61 -3.37 -10.30
CA GLY A 6 18.75 -3.97 -10.99
C GLY A 6 18.72 -3.67 -12.48
N TYR A 7 19.89 -3.65 -13.11
CA TYR A 7 20.02 -3.44 -14.54
C TYR A 7 21.22 -4.21 -15.09
N ILE A 8 21.01 -4.83 -16.23
CA ILE A 8 22.06 -5.40 -17.07
C ILE A 8 21.75 -5.12 -18.54
N GLY A 9 22.68 -4.53 -19.27
CA GLY A 9 22.46 -4.19 -20.67
C GLY A 9 23.65 -3.49 -21.31
N LYS A 10 23.34 -2.60 -22.27
CA LYS A 10 24.37 -1.85 -23.03
C LYS A 10 24.55 -0.42 -22.54
N ARG A 11 23.56 0.14 -21.80
CA ARG A 11 23.59 1.51 -21.27
C ARG A 11 24.45 1.57 -20.01
N ASP A 12 24.84 2.77 -19.63
CA ASP A 12 25.35 3.00 -18.27
C ASP A 12 24.27 2.67 -17.24
N ALA A 13 24.60 1.78 -16.30
CA ALA A 13 23.65 1.28 -15.32
C ALA A 13 23.24 2.35 -14.29
N TYR A 14 24.17 3.21 -13.88
CA TYR A 14 23.94 4.18 -12.81
C TYR A 14 22.73 5.08 -13.04
N PRO A 15 22.54 5.75 -14.20
CA PRO A 15 21.37 6.59 -14.44
C PRO A 15 20.05 5.82 -14.38
N VAL A 16 20.03 4.57 -14.88
CA VAL A 16 18.83 3.70 -14.83
C VAL A 16 18.50 3.35 -13.39
N LEU A 17 19.50 2.93 -12.62
CA LEU A 17 19.35 2.54 -11.23
C LEU A 17 18.88 3.69 -10.35
N ILE A 18 19.49 4.88 -10.46
CA ILE A 18 19.12 6.04 -9.66
C ILE A 18 17.71 6.54 -10.00
N LYS A 19 17.36 6.57 -11.29
CA LYS A 19 16.01 6.95 -11.71
C LYS A 19 14.97 5.97 -11.17
N GLY A 20 15.29 4.67 -11.21
CA GLY A 20 14.46 3.62 -10.63
C GLY A 20 14.30 3.77 -9.12
N LEU A 21 15.39 4.03 -8.38
CA LEU A 21 15.34 4.26 -6.94
C LEU A 21 14.49 5.48 -6.58
N LYS A 22 14.58 6.59 -7.32
CA LYS A 22 13.73 7.77 -7.12
C LYS A 22 12.24 7.46 -7.24
N ARG A 23 11.88 6.54 -8.15
CA ARG A 23 10.50 6.06 -8.30
C ARG A 23 10.05 5.11 -7.20
N LEU A 24 10.99 4.47 -6.49
CA LEU A 24 10.73 3.59 -5.36
C LEU A 24 10.96 4.25 -4.00
N GLU A 25 11.36 5.52 -3.95
CA GLU A 25 11.71 6.20 -2.71
C GLU A 25 10.53 6.28 -1.73
N TYR A 26 9.28 6.27 -2.22
CA TYR A 26 8.08 6.17 -1.39
C TYR A 26 8.01 4.86 -0.57
N ARG A 27 8.77 3.83 -0.97
CA ARG A 27 8.85 2.56 -0.25
C ARG A 27 9.84 2.58 0.91
N GLY A 28 10.93 3.36 0.81
CA GLY A 28 11.94 3.46 1.84
C GLY A 28 12.94 4.57 1.51
N TYR A 29 13.36 5.32 2.51
CA TYR A 29 14.19 6.52 2.36
C TYR A 29 15.14 6.76 3.53
N ASP A 30 15.41 5.73 4.35
CA ASP A 30 16.32 5.83 5.51
C ASP A 30 17.79 5.74 5.09
N SER A 31 18.06 5.00 4.03
CA SER A 31 19.37 4.92 3.39
C SER A 31 19.24 4.48 1.93
N ALA A 32 20.23 4.82 1.12
CA ALA A 32 20.30 4.43 -0.28
C ALA A 32 21.71 3.95 -0.66
N GLY A 33 21.79 3.08 -1.67
CA GLY A 33 23.08 2.65 -2.17
C GLY A 33 23.01 1.92 -3.50
N VAL A 34 24.15 1.79 -4.15
CA VAL A 34 24.34 1.17 -5.48
C VAL A 34 25.60 0.34 -5.51
N ALA A 35 25.55 -0.80 -6.19
CA ALA A 35 26.71 -1.60 -6.58
C ALA A 35 26.78 -1.68 -8.10
N LEU A 36 27.96 -1.46 -8.65
CA LEU A 36 28.24 -1.43 -10.09
C LEU A 36 29.49 -2.26 -10.40
N ILE A 37 29.47 -2.99 -11.48
CA ILE A 37 30.68 -3.63 -12.00
C ILE A 37 31.13 -2.85 -13.23
N ASP A 38 32.36 -2.31 -13.18
CA ASP A 38 32.93 -1.53 -14.25
C ASP A 38 33.58 -2.42 -15.35
N LYS A 39 34.02 -1.79 -16.44
CA LYS A 39 34.70 -2.49 -17.56
C LYS A 39 36.02 -3.18 -17.16
N LYS A 40 36.59 -2.81 -16.01
CA LYS A 40 37.78 -3.45 -15.43
C LYS A 40 37.45 -4.57 -14.46
N ARG A 41 36.18 -4.98 -14.40
CA ARG A 41 35.65 -5.99 -13.48
C ARG A 41 35.82 -5.61 -12.00
N ARG A 42 35.85 -4.31 -11.67
CA ARG A 42 35.87 -3.87 -10.27
C ARG A 42 34.45 -3.72 -9.80
N LEU A 43 34.14 -4.28 -8.64
CA LEU A 43 32.87 -4.13 -7.96
C LEU A 43 32.94 -2.87 -7.07
N ASN A 44 32.28 -1.80 -7.49
CA ASN A 44 32.20 -0.52 -6.78
C ASN A 44 30.88 -0.43 -6.03
N VAL A 45 30.91 -0.25 -4.71
CA VAL A 45 29.70 -0.07 -3.89
C VAL A 45 29.73 1.29 -3.21
N TYR A 46 28.68 2.05 -3.41
CA TYR A 46 28.46 3.35 -2.78
C TYR A 46 27.14 3.33 -2.03
N LYS A 47 27.15 3.74 -0.77
CA LYS A 47 25.96 3.75 0.08
C LYS A 47 26.06 4.83 1.14
N THR A 48 24.90 5.40 1.52
CA THR A 48 24.82 6.47 2.51
C THR A 48 23.50 6.38 3.28
N LYS A 49 23.47 6.99 4.47
CA LYS A 49 22.24 7.29 5.17
C LYS A 49 21.52 8.41 4.43
N GLY A 50 20.18 8.38 4.41
CA GLY A 50 19.31 9.39 3.82
C GLY A 50 18.74 8.97 2.46
N LYS A 51 18.24 9.94 1.71
CA LYS A 51 17.51 9.77 0.46
C LYS A 51 18.41 9.46 -0.73
N VAL A 52 17.79 9.16 -1.88
CA VAL A 52 18.50 8.95 -3.15
C VAL A 52 19.28 10.21 -3.56
N SER A 53 18.76 11.42 -3.26
CA SER A 53 19.50 12.67 -3.48
C SER A 53 20.81 12.77 -2.69
N ASP A 54 20.85 12.22 -1.47
CA ASP A 54 22.06 12.19 -0.66
C ASP A 54 23.10 11.21 -1.24
N LEU A 55 22.62 10.10 -1.82
CA LEU A 55 23.49 9.17 -2.55
C LEU A 55 24.07 9.83 -3.82
N GLU A 56 23.26 10.56 -4.60
CA GLU A 56 23.76 11.31 -5.76
C GLU A 56 24.83 12.32 -5.38
N ALA A 57 24.62 13.09 -4.31
CA ALA A 57 25.61 14.02 -3.80
C ALA A 57 26.90 13.29 -3.35
N PHE A 58 26.75 12.14 -2.66
CA PHE A 58 27.88 11.36 -2.16
C PHE A 58 28.75 10.76 -3.27
N VAL A 59 28.17 10.45 -4.44
CA VAL A 59 28.91 9.85 -5.56
C VAL A 59 29.31 10.84 -6.65
N SER A 60 29.00 12.11 -6.51
CA SER A 60 29.20 13.14 -7.56
C SER A 60 30.62 13.23 -8.13
N GLN A 61 31.63 12.80 -7.37
CA GLN A 61 33.04 12.77 -7.77
C GLN A 61 33.64 11.36 -7.81
N LYS A 62 32.79 10.32 -7.85
CA LYS A 62 33.22 8.92 -7.84
C LYS A 62 33.01 8.25 -9.19
N ASP A 63 33.74 7.18 -9.44
CA ASP A 63 33.58 6.36 -10.65
C ASP A 63 32.29 5.51 -10.49
N VAL A 64 31.24 5.92 -11.17
CA VAL A 64 29.94 5.22 -11.22
C VAL A 64 29.72 4.54 -12.58
N SER A 65 30.78 4.33 -13.34
CA SER A 65 30.71 3.65 -14.64
C SER A 65 30.40 2.16 -14.49
N GLY A 66 29.69 1.62 -15.46
CA GLY A 66 29.31 0.20 -15.48
C GLY A 66 28.02 -0.03 -16.26
N THR A 67 27.87 -1.21 -16.84
CA THR A 67 26.70 -1.61 -17.63
C THR A 67 25.86 -2.69 -16.93
N ILE A 68 26.24 -3.03 -15.72
CA ILE A 68 25.53 -3.93 -14.82
C ILE A 68 25.58 -3.34 -13.41
N GLY A 69 24.49 -3.43 -12.69
CA GLY A 69 24.43 -2.98 -11.30
C GLY A 69 23.13 -3.31 -10.61
N ILE A 70 23.16 -3.18 -9.28
CA ILE A 70 22.01 -3.29 -8.37
C ILE A 70 21.99 -2.09 -7.44
N ALA A 71 20.80 -1.64 -7.06
CA ALA A 71 20.62 -0.49 -6.21
C ALA A 71 19.43 -0.69 -5.25
N HIS A 72 19.47 0.01 -4.13
CA HIS A 72 18.52 -0.21 -3.05
C HIS A 72 18.20 1.07 -2.30
N THR A 73 16.93 1.24 -1.94
CA THR A 73 16.47 2.17 -0.89
C THR A 73 15.96 1.36 0.29
N ARG A 74 16.40 1.71 1.50
CA ARG A 74 16.13 0.95 2.70
C ARG A 74 15.08 1.64 3.58
N TRP A 75 14.19 0.83 4.09
CA TRP A 75 13.40 1.08 5.28
C TRP A 75 13.94 0.17 6.39
N ALA A 76 14.45 0.74 7.47
CA ALA A 76 15.16 0.00 8.50
C ALA A 76 14.21 -0.89 9.31
N THR A 77 14.41 -2.20 9.25
CA THR A 77 13.78 -3.22 10.09
C THR A 77 14.75 -3.75 11.15
N HIS A 78 15.99 -4.08 10.74
CA HIS A 78 17.06 -4.56 11.62
C HIS A 78 18.27 -3.61 11.57
N GLY A 79 18.65 -3.07 12.73
CA GLY A 79 19.73 -2.11 12.87
C GLY A 79 19.34 -0.69 12.46
N GLU A 80 19.87 0.29 13.18
CA GLU A 80 19.59 1.71 12.96
C GLU A 80 19.97 2.20 11.54
N PRO A 81 19.33 3.27 11.04
CA PRO A 81 19.72 3.90 9.78
C PRO A 81 21.11 4.52 9.87
N CYS A 82 22.12 3.81 9.35
CA CYS A 82 23.50 4.29 9.24
C CYS A 82 24.15 3.72 7.97
N GLN A 83 25.31 4.27 7.59
CA GLN A 83 26.02 3.84 6.39
C GLN A 83 26.42 2.36 6.41
N ALA A 84 26.79 1.82 7.58
CA ALA A 84 27.18 0.40 7.71
C ALA A 84 26.02 -0.53 7.38
N ASN A 85 24.82 -0.18 7.83
CA ASN A 85 23.58 -0.95 7.68
C ASN A 85 22.85 -0.70 6.36
N ALA A 86 23.27 0.30 5.56
CA ALA A 86 22.73 0.54 4.23
C ALA A 86 23.12 -0.60 3.25
N HIS A 87 22.24 -0.88 2.28
CA HIS A 87 22.51 -1.81 1.19
C HIS A 87 23.17 -1.08 0.01
N PRO A 88 23.91 -1.78 -0.85
CA PRO A 88 24.26 -3.20 -0.85
C PRO A 88 25.28 -3.58 0.24
N HIS A 89 25.25 -4.88 0.64
CA HIS A 89 26.26 -5.48 1.50
C HIS A 89 27.30 -6.25 0.68
N PHE A 90 28.55 -6.18 1.13
CA PHE A 90 29.66 -6.96 0.56
C PHE A 90 29.86 -8.28 1.31
N SER A 91 30.31 -9.30 0.59
CA SER A 91 30.95 -10.47 1.19
C SER A 91 32.33 -10.13 1.78
N SER A 92 32.91 -11.02 2.57
CA SER A 92 34.22 -10.83 3.24
C SER A 92 35.35 -10.60 2.23
N SER A 93 35.38 -11.32 1.11
CA SER A 93 36.35 -11.15 0.04
C SER A 93 36.08 -9.90 -0.82
N LYS A 94 34.92 -9.28 -0.69
CA LYS A 94 34.40 -8.20 -1.55
C LYS A 94 34.21 -8.62 -3.02
N ASN A 95 33.96 -9.89 -3.24
CA ASN A 95 33.66 -10.42 -4.57
C ASN A 95 32.16 -10.34 -4.88
N LEU A 96 31.32 -10.47 -3.83
CA LEU A 96 29.87 -10.42 -3.96
C LEU A 96 29.32 -9.11 -3.41
N ALA A 97 28.28 -8.60 -4.05
CA ALA A 97 27.40 -7.55 -3.50
C ALA A 97 25.96 -8.03 -3.55
N LEU A 98 25.23 -7.82 -2.46
CA LEU A 98 23.84 -8.27 -2.30
C LEU A 98 22.95 -7.16 -1.76
N ILE A 99 21.74 -7.05 -2.32
CA ILE A 99 20.62 -6.27 -1.81
C ILE A 99 19.48 -7.20 -1.42
N HIS A 100 18.68 -6.80 -0.42
CA HIS A 100 17.66 -7.64 0.16
C HIS A 100 16.46 -6.82 0.65
N ASN A 101 15.26 -7.25 0.29
CA ASN A 101 14.00 -6.88 0.92
C ASN A 101 13.46 -8.10 1.65
N GLY A 102 13.10 -7.96 2.91
CA GLY A 102 12.59 -9.06 3.73
C GLY A 102 13.21 -9.08 5.10
N ILE A 103 13.03 -10.19 5.79
CA ILE A 103 13.62 -10.50 7.10
C ILE A 103 14.05 -11.96 7.11
N ILE A 104 15.30 -12.19 7.49
CA ILE A 104 15.84 -13.54 7.72
C ILE A 104 15.73 -13.83 9.22
N GLU A 105 14.72 -14.59 9.61
CA GLU A 105 14.37 -14.83 11.00
C GLU A 105 15.47 -15.57 11.77
N ASN A 106 16.11 -16.54 11.13
CA ASN A 106 17.17 -17.34 11.73
C ASN A 106 18.58 -16.75 11.58
N TYR A 107 18.69 -15.44 11.22
CA TYR A 107 19.98 -14.78 10.95
C TYR A 107 20.96 -14.88 12.12
N ALA A 108 20.49 -14.81 13.36
CA ALA A 108 21.36 -14.87 14.54
C ALA A 108 22.10 -16.22 14.64
N THR A 109 21.39 -17.32 14.41
CA THR A 109 21.96 -18.68 14.39
C THR A 109 22.95 -18.86 13.24
N LEU A 110 22.61 -18.36 12.05
CA LEU A 110 23.48 -18.41 10.88
C LEU A 110 24.74 -17.57 11.11
N LYS A 111 24.61 -16.39 11.69
CA LYS A 111 25.73 -15.48 12.01
C LYS A 111 26.71 -16.16 12.98
N GLU A 112 26.22 -16.79 14.03
CA GLU A 112 27.05 -17.52 15.00
C GLU A 112 27.83 -18.66 14.33
N LYS A 113 27.17 -19.46 13.47
CA LYS A 113 27.82 -20.52 12.67
C LYS A 113 28.96 -19.97 11.79
N LEU A 114 28.71 -18.84 11.09
CA LEU A 114 29.70 -18.21 10.22
C LEU A 114 30.86 -17.57 11.00
N GLN A 115 30.59 -16.98 12.17
CA GLN A 115 31.64 -16.45 13.05
C GLN A 115 32.60 -17.56 13.51
N LYS A 116 32.09 -18.75 13.86
CA LYS A 116 32.92 -19.93 14.17
C LYS A 116 33.77 -20.40 12.98
N LYS A 117 33.41 -20.03 11.76
CA LYS A 117 34.17 -20.27 10.52
C LYS A 117 35.11 -19.13 10.16
N GLY A 118 35.24 -18.09 10.99
CA GLY A 118 36.14 -16.96 10.80
C GLY A 118 35.57 -15.77 10.04
N PHE A 119 34.28 -15.75 9.71
CA PHE A 119 33.66 -14.60 9.05
C PHE A 119 33.47 -13.43 10.03
N ILE A 120 33.79 -12.22 9.54
CA ILE A 120 33.69 -10.97 10.30
C ILE A 120 32.53 -10.14 9.76
N PHE A 121 31.67 -9.66 10.67
CA PHE A 121 30.49 -8.85 10.35
C PHE A 121 30.74 -7.38 10.70
N LYS A 122 30.34 -6.48 9.82
CA LYS A 122 30.51 -5.01 9.95
C LYS A 122 29.21 -4.27 10.20
N SER A 123 28.08 -4.94 9.97
CA SER A 123 26.75 -4.40 10.16
C SER A 123 25.96 -5.22 11.19
N SER A 124 24.83 -4.67 11.60
CA SER A 124 23.85 -5.36 12.44
C SER A 124 22.70 -5.96 11.64
N THR A 125 22.80 -5.99 10.29
CA THR A 125 21.71 -6.45 9.41
C THR A 125 21.77 -7.97 9.20
N ASP A 126 20.61 -8.57 9.04
CA ASP A 126 20.41 -9.95 8.58
C ASP A 126 20.94 -10.16 7.15
N THR A 127 20.87 -9.13 6.32
CA THR A 127 21.34 -9.15 4.93
C THR A 127 22.83 -9.42 4.79
N GLU A 128 23.68 -8.87 5.69
CA GLU A 128 25.12 -9.18 5.69
C GLU A 128 25.35 -10.67 5.99
N VAL A 129 24.51 -11.27 6.84
CA VAL A 129 24.60 -12.70 7.12
C VAL A 129 24.36 -13.52 5.86
N LEU A 130 23.37 -13.15 5.05
CA LEU A 130 23.05 -13.86 3.80
C LEU A 130 24.18 -13.78 2.79
N VAL A 131 24.78 -12.60 2.53
CA VAL A 131 25.88 -12.51 1.56
C VAL A 131 27.12 -13.27 2.01
N GLN A 132 27.37 -13.32 3.33
CA GLN A 132 28.45 -14.13 3.90
C GLN A 132 28.16 -15.64 3.78
N LEU A 133 26.91 -16.05 3.95
CA LEU A 133 26.49 -17.44 3.77
C LEU A 133 26.65 -17.92 2.33
N ILE A 134 26.27 -17.09 1.36
CA ILE A 134 26.48 -17.37 -0.07
C ILE A 134 27.98 -17.53 -0.37
N GLU A 135 28.80 -16.60 0.10
CA GLU A 135 30.26 -16.69 -0.07
C GLU A 135 30.84 -17.95 0.58
N PHE A 136 30.38 -18.31 1.78
CA PHE A 136 30.80 -19.53 2.46
C PHE A 136 30.56 -20.77 1.59
N PHE A 137 29.36 -20.93 1.01
CA PHE A 137 29.07 -22.06 0.12
C PHE A 137 29.90 -22.02 -1.17
N GLN A 138 30.04 -20.83 -1.78
CA GLN A 138 30.82 -20.67 -3.01
C GLN A 138 32.30 -21.07 -2.81
N LEU A 139 32.92 -20.64 -1.71
CA LEU A 139 34.34 -20.92 -1.42
C LEU A 139 34.57 -22.34 -0.94
N SER A 140 33.69 -22.89 -0.08
CA SER A 140 33.88 -24.19 0.53
C SER A 140 33.87 -25.35 -0.48
N ASN A 141 33.13 -25.20 -1.59
CA ASN A 141 32.90 -26.27 -2.54
C ASN A 141 33.23 -25.86 -3.98
N HIS A 142 33.86 -24.70 -4.19
CA HIS A 142 34.14 -24.14 -5.52
C HIS A 142 32.92 -24.11 -6.45
N LEU A 143 31.76 -23.72 -5.89
CA LEU A 143 30.50 -23.68 -6.61
C LEU A 143 30.32 -22.42 -7.44
N ASP A 144 29.51 -22.50 -8.48
CA ASP A 144 29.02 -21.32 -9.19
C ASP A 144 28.06 -20.50 -8.29
N LEU A 145 27.76 -19.27 -8.70
CA LEU A 145 26.95 -18.36 -7.90
C LEU A 145 25.53 -18.88 -7.72
N LEU A 146 24.90 -19.44 -8.77
CA LEU A 146 23.54 -19.97 -8.69
C LEU A 146 23.42 -21.06 -7.65
N THR A 147 24.29 -22.07 -7.71
CA THR A 147 24.30 -23.18 -6.76
C THR A 147 24.58 -22.70 -5.32
N ALA A 148 25.51 -21.74 -5.15
CA ALA A 148 25.80 -21.17 -3.82
C ALA A 148 24.59 -20.40 -3.25
N VAL A 149 23.83 -19.67 -4.10
CA VAL A 149 22.59 -18.98 -3.70
C VAL A 149 21.52 -20.01 -3.32
N GLN A 150 21.30 -21.05 -4.11
CA GLN A 150 20.34 -22.11 -3.81
C GLN A 150 20.59 -22.74 -2.45
N LEU A 151 21.83 -23.16 -2.17
CA LEU A 151 22.22 -23.75 -0.88
C LEU A 151 22.03 -22.76 0.28
N ALA A 152 22.38 -21.51 0.09
CA ALA A 152 22.17 -20.48 1.11
C ALA A 152 20.68 -20.27 1.40
N LEU A 153 19.82 -20.24 0.39
CA LEU A 153 18.39 -20.03 0.54
C LEU A 153 17.66 -21.24 1.15
N HIS A 154 18.19 -22.46 1.01
CA HIS A 154 17.69 -23.62 1.73
C HIS A 154 17.91 -23.54 3.26
N GLU A 155 18.98 -22.86 3.70
CA GLU A 155 19.27 -22.65 5.13
C GLU A 155 18.47 -21.49 5.74
N VAL A 156 17.86 -20.62 4.92
CA VAL A 156 17.19 -19.39 5.34
C VAL A 156 15.73 -19.65 5.70
N ILE A 157 15.34 -19.18 6.89
CA ILE A 157 13.95 -19.09 7.33
C ILE A 157 13.53 -17.62 7.28
N GLY A 158 12.38 -17.33 6.66
CA GLY A 158 11.84 -15.99 6.55
C GLY A 158 11.51 -15.56 5.12
N ALA A 159 11.23 -14.26 4.94
CA ALA A 159 10.86 -13.65 3.67
C ALA A 159 12.07 -12.97 3.02
N TYR A 160 12.21 -13.10 1.70
CA TYR A 160 13.28 -12.45 0.96
C TYR A 160 12.90 -12.10 -0.49
N ALA A 161 13.40 -10.97 -0.96
CA ALA A 161 13.67 -10.68 -2.35
C ALA A 161 15.10 -10.18 -2.45
N ILE A 162 15.95 -10.86 -3.19
CA ILE A 162 17.38 -10.56 -3.27
C ILE A 162 17.83 -10.34 -4.70
N ALA A 163 18.91 -9.55 -4.86
CA ALA A 163 19.72 -9.52 -6.06
C ALA A 163 21.19 -9.55 -5.70
N VAL A 164 21.95 -10.38 -6.41
CA VAL A 164 23.36 -10.66 -6.15
C VAL A 164 24.20 -10.40 -7.40
N LEU A 165 25.31 -9.71 -7.21
CA LEU A 165 26.38 -9.53 -8.20
C LEU A 165 27.64 -10.25 -7.74
N ASP A 166 28.33 -10.91 -8.69
CA ASP A 166 29.67 -11.46 -8.50
C ASP A 166 30.64 -10.79 -9.47
N LYS A 167 31.71 -10.15 -8.97
CA LYS A 167 32.72 -9.53 -9.82
C LYS A 167 33.48 -10.53 -10.68
N ASN A 168 33.52 -11.81 -10.28
CA ASN A 168 34.15 -12.88 -11.02
C ASN A 168 33.27 -13.37 -12.18
N ASN A 169 31.96 -13.15 -12.11
CA ASN A 169 31.00 -13.37 -13.19
C ASN A 169 30.21 -12.07 -13.49
N PRO A 170 30.84 -11.08 -14.17
CA PRO A 170 30.29 -9.73 -14.30
C PRO A 170 29.17 -9.60 -15.34
N ASP A 171 28.77 -10.70 -15.97
CA ASP A 171 27.76 -10.73 -17.02
C ASP A 171 26.45 -11.37 -16.58
N GLU A 172 26.25 -11.47 -15.25
CA GLU A 172 25.09 -12.14 -14.64
C GLU A 172 24.58 -11.41 -13.40
N ILE A 173 23.26 -11.40 -13.23
CA ILE A 173 22.58 -11.06 -11.98
C ILE A 173 21.78 -12.28 -11.56
N ILE A 174 21.96 -12.73 -10.32
CA ILE A 174 21.09 -13.74 -9.70
C ILE A 174 20.07 -13.01 -8.81
N ALA A 175 18.79 -13.30 -9.01
CA ALA A 175 17.71 -12.72 -8.22
C ALA A 175 16.77 -13.81 -7.74
N ALA A 176 16.36 -13.78 -6.49
CA ALA A 176 15.49 -14.79 -5.89
C ALA A 176 14.41 -14.17 -5.03
N ARG A 177 13.29 -14.88 -4.89
CA ARG A 177 12.14 -14.39 -4.16
C ARG A 177 11.50 -15.46 -3.29
N LYS A 178 11.02 -15.04 -2.09
CA LYS A 178 10.06 -15.72 -1.23
C LYS A 178 9.31 -14.66 -0.42
N SER A 179 7.99 -14.57 -0.56
CA SER A 179 7.07 -13.63 0.11
C SER A 179 7.25 -12.14 -0.24
N SER A 180 8.47 -11.64 -0.46
CA SER A 180 8.72 -10.25 -0.88
C SER A 180 8.66 -10.09 -2.40
N PRO A 181 8.00 -9.04 -2.96
CA PRO A 181 7.81 -8.93 -4.42
C PRO A 181 9.10 -8.67 -5.19
N LEU A 182 9.23 -9.31 -6.37
CA LEU A 182 10.31 -9.11 -7.30
C LEU A 182 9.84 -9.34 -8.74
N VAL A 183 10.21 -8.43 -9.65
CA VAL A 183 9.81 -8.45 -11.05
C VAL A 183 11.00 -8.23 -11.97
N VAL A 184 11.05 -8.99 -13.05
CA VAL A 184 12.07 -8.86 -14.11
C VAL A 184 11.42 -8.21 -15.33
N GLY A 185 11.97 -7.10 -15.82
CA GLY A 185 11.58 -6.45 -17.06
C GLY A 185 12.42 -6.94 -18.23
N ILE A 186 11.78 -7.27 -19.35
CA ILE A 186 12.44 -7.77 -20.57
C ILE A 186 12.45 -6.64 -21.59
N GLY A 187 13.60 -5.97 -21.71
CA GLY A 187 13.83 -4.91 -22.70
C GLY A 187 14.47 -5.42 -23.99
N LYS A 188 14.74 -4.50 -24.89
CA LYS A 188 15.48 -4.80 -26.13
C LYS A 188 16.98 -4.83 -25.84
N ASP A 189 17.57 -6.03 -25.77
CA ASP A 189 19.00 -6.27 -25.45
C ASP A 189 19.39 -5.86 -24.01
N GLU A 190 18.45 -5.83 -23.10
CA GLU A 190 18.66 -5.42 -21.71
C GLU A 190 17.59 -6.00 -20.79
N PHE A 191 17.95 -6.16 -19.52
CA PHE A 191 17.01 -6.58 -18.48
C PHE A 191 17.02 -5.61 -17.32
N PHE A 192 15.86 -5.52 -16.70
CA PHE A 192 15.61 -4.72 -15.51
C PHE A 192 15.11 -5.63 -14.40
N LEU A 193 15.47 -5.33 -13.17
CA LEU A 193 14.96 -5.98 -11.98
C LEU A 193 14.40 -4.92 -11.05
N ALA A 194 13.24 -5.14 -10.45
CA ALA A 194 12.69 -4.22 -9.47
C ALA A 194 11.74 -4.90 -8.49
N SER A 195 11.53 -4.27 -7.34
CA SER A 195 10.55 -4.71 -6.35
C SER A 195 9.09 -4.41 -6.76
N ASP A 196 8.87 -3.56 -7.76
CA ASP A 196 7.60 -3.42 -8.49
C ASP A 196 7.85 -2.93 -9.92
N ALA A 197 6.82 -2.88 -10.77
CA ALA A 197 6.97 -2.51 -12.17
C ALA A 197 7.26 -1.02 -12.42
N THR A 198 7.05 -0.13 -11.44
CA THR A 198 7.14 1.33 -11.60
C THR A 198 8.49 1.83 -12.17
N PRO A 199 9.66 1.31 -11.74
CA PRO A 199 10.94 1.66 -12.35
C PRO A 199 11.13 1.16 -13.78
N ILE A 200 10.40 0.12 -14.17
CA ILE A 200 10.61 -0.65 -15.41
C ILE A 200 9.81 -0.10 -16.58
N VAL A 201 8.57 0.39 -16.33
CA VAL A 201 7.58 0.76 -17.37
C VAL A 201 8.05 1.81 -18.37
N GLU A 202 9.08 2.59 -18.04
CA GLU A 202 9.69 3.54 -18.98
C GLU A 202 10.50 2.85 -20.09
N TYR A 203 11.01 1.66 -19.80
CA TYR A 203 11.95 0.95 -20.67
C TYR A 203 11.31 -0.23 -21.39
N THR A 204 10.36 -0.89 -20.74
CA THR A 204 9.61 -2.02 -21.30
C THR A 204 8.27 -2.21 -20.57
N ASP A 205 7.29 -2.68 -21.32
CA ASP A 205 5.98 -3.12 -20.81
C ASP A 205 5.94 -4.64 -20.52
N LYS A 206 6.97 -5.39 -20.94
CA LYS A 206 7.06 -6.85 -20.76
C LYS A 206 7.75 -7.20 -19.47
N VAL A 207 7.05 -7.87 -18.59
CA VAL A 207 7.57 -8.26 -17.27
C VAL A 207 7.28 -9.71 -16.93
N VAL A 208 8.14 -10.26 -16.07
CA VAL A 208 7.96 -11.55 -15.40
C VAL A 208 7.90 -11.29 -13.89
N TYR A 209 6.81 -11.67 -13.26
CA TYR A 209 6.68 -11.66 -11.80
C TYR A 209 7.15 -13.00 -11.26
N LEU A 210 8.25 -13.01 -10.50
CA LEU A 210 8.74 -14.23 -9.88
C LEU A 210 7.74 -14.77 -8.86
N GLN A 211 7.66 -16.09 -8.74
CA GLN A 211 6.88 -16.78 -7.71
C GLN A 211 7.77 -17.12 -6.51
N ASP A 212 7.17 -17.55 -5.40
CA ASP A 212 7.92 -17.93 -4.21
C ASP A 212 8.78 -19.18 -4.50
N GLY A 213 10.04 -19.10 -4.08
CA GLY A 213 11.03 -20.14 -4.36
C GLY A 213 11.65 -20.09 -5.76
N GLU A 214 11.28 -19.13 -6.62
CA GLU A 214 11.90 -18.94 -7.92
C GLU A 214 13.17 -18.10 -7.84
N ILE A 215 14.13 -18.46 -8.68
CA ILE A 215 15.42 -17.78 -8.88
C ILE A 215 15.54 -17.42 -10.36
N ALA A 216 15.69 -16.14 -10.65
CA ALA A 216 15.99 -15.64 -11.98
C ALA A 216 17.51 -15.52 -12.18
N VAL A 217 18.00 -16.13 -13.23
CA VAL A 217 19.37 -15.99 -13.74
C VAL A 217 19.31 -15.09 -14.97
N ILE A 218 19.78 -13.87 -14.83
CA ILE A 218 19.65 -12.81 -15.83
C ILE A 218 21.04 -12.57 -16.44
N ARG A 219 21.24 -12.95 -17.71
CA ARG A 219 22.53 -12.89 -18.38
C ARG A 219 22.60 -11.82 -19.47
N ARG A 220 23.78 -11.29 -19.68
CA ARG A 220 24.07 -10.28 -20.70
C ARG A 220 23.88 -10.78 -22.14
N ASP A 221 23.96 -12.06 -22.39
CA ASP A 221 23.73 -12.71 -23.68
C ASP A 221 22.26 -12.75 -24.11
N LYS A 222 21.40 -12.08 -23.34
CA LYS A 222 19.95 -11.96 -23.53
C LYS A 222 19.16 -13.20 -23.10
N THR A 223 19.69 -14.00 -22.23
CA THR A 223 18.96 -15.11 -21.65
C THR A 223 18.39 -14.69 -20.27
N LEU A 224 17.11 -14.98 -20.09
CA LEU A 224 16.45 -15.03 -18.79
C LEU A 224 16.09 -16.48 -18.54
N GLU A 225 16.70 -17.05 -17.53
CA GLU A 225 16.38 -18.40 -17.07
C GLU A 225 15.77 -18.29 -15.67
N VAL A 226 14.68 -19.01 -15.44
CA VAL A 226 14.04 -19.07 -14.11
C VAL A 226 14.08 -20.51 -13.64
N VAL A 227 14.64 -20.74 -12.47
CA VAL A 227 14.71 -22.06 -11.83
C VAL A 227 14.11 -21.98 -10.42
N ASN A 228 13.74 -23.11 -9.84
CA ASN A 228 13.40 -23.15 -8.42
C ASN A 228 14.63 -23.47 -7.54
N LEU A 229 14.42 -23.57 -6.23
CA LEU A 229 15.49 -23.88 -5.28
C LEU A 229 16.15 -25.25 -5.55
N ASP A 230 15.44 -26.20 -6.17
CA ASP A 230 15.94 -27.54 -6.52
C ASP A 230 16.53 -27.59 -7.94
N ASN A 231 16.82 -26.45 -8.54
CA ASN A 231 17.38 -26.30 -9.89
C ASN A 231 16.49 -26.85 -11.03
N VAL A 232 15.17 -26.88 -10.82
CA VAL A 232 14.22 -27.28 -11.85
C VAL A 232 13.81 -26.04 -12.65
N LEU A 233 14.01 -26.11 -13.98
CA LEU A 233 13.65 -25.02 -14.89
C LEU A 233 12.14 -24.71 -14.80
N GLN A 234 11.81 -23.43 -14.66
CA GLN A 234 10.45 -22.91 -14.63
C GLN A 234 10.11 -22.25 -15.97
N ASN A 235 8.84 -22.14 -16.28
CA ASN A 235 8.34 -21.52 -17.51
C ASN A 235 7.54 -20.27 -17.14
N PRO A 236 8.17 -19.13 -16.83
CA PRO A 236 7.51 -17.96 -16.31
C PRO A 236 6.61 -17.30 -17.36
N GLU A 237 5.43 -16.86 -16.92
CA GLU A 237 4.52 -16.10 -17.77
C GLU A 237 5.03 -14.68 -17.99
N VAL A 238 5.22 -14.28 -19.25
CA VAL A 238 5.52 -12.89 -19.61
C VAL A 238 4.21 -12.10 -19.68
N ARG A 239 4.08 -11.08 -18.86
CA ARG A 239 2.89 -10.20 -18.80
C ARG A 239 3.19 -8.82 -19.35
N THR A 240 2.16 -8.18 -19.91
CA THR A 240 2.23 -6.77 -20.32
C THR A 240 1.70 -5.90 -19.20
N VAL A 241 2.46 -4.87 -18.82
CA VAL A 241 2.06 -3.89 -17.82
C VAL A 241 1.42 -2.69 -18.50
N GLU A 242 0.14 -2.49 -18.28
CA GLU A 242 -0.58 -1.30 -18.73
C GLU A 242 -0.44 -0.18 -17.68
N MET A 243 0.59 0.65 -17.77
CA MET A 243 0.84 1.77 -16.88
C MET A 243 1.30 2.99 -17.66
N ASN A 244 0.65 4.15 -17.45
CA ASN A 244 1.02 5.40 -18.09
C ASN A 244 2.04 6.17 -17.22
N LEU A 245 3.17 6.57 -17.82
CA LEU A 245 4.21 7.35 -17.14
C LEU A 245 3.69 8.67 -16.52
N GLY A 246 2.73 9.34 -17.17
CA GLY A 246 2.14 10.56 -16.64
C GLY A 246 1.43 10.37 -15.28
N GLN A 247 1.00 9.14 -14.98
CA GLN A 247 0.40 8.82 -13.68
C GLN A 247 1.46 8.80 -12.54
N LEU A 248 2.72 8.59 -12.88
CA LEU A 248 3.85 8.55 -11.94
C LEU A 248 4.47 9.93 -11.67
N GLU A 249 3.92 11.00 -12.26
CA GLU A 249 4.38 12.37 -12.09
C GLU A 249 3.37 13.19 -11.29
N LYS A 250 3.83 14.28 -10.66
CA LYS A 250 2.94 15.14 -9.86
C LYS A 250 1.93 15.94 -10.69
N GLY A 251 2.08 16.03 -12.01
CA GLY A 251 1.12 16.67 -12.90
C GLY A 251 0.83 18.14 -12.56
N GLY A 252 1.84 18.90 -12.09
CA GLY A 252 1.68 20.31 -11.69
C GLY A 252 1.28 20.52 -10.22
N TYR A 253 0.95 19.47 -9.49
CA TYR A 253 0.68 19.56 -8.04
C TYR A 253 1.98 19.63 -7.23
N PRO A 254 2.00 20.32 -6.08
CA PRO A 254 3.19 20.38 -5.22
C PRO A 254 3.53 19.02 -4.60
N HIS A 255 2.51 18.18 -4.34
CA HIS A 255 2.63 16.89 -3.67
C HIS A 255 1.78 15.82 -4.35
N PHE A 256 2.21 14.56 -4.29
CA PHE A 256 1.42 13.41 -4.77
C PHE A 256 0.10 13.29 -4.01
N MET A 257 0.10 13.43 -2.70
CA MET A 257 -1.12 13.34 -1.90
C MET A 257 -2.19 14.33 -2.39
N LEU A 258 -1.83 15.58 -2.68
CA LEU A 258 -2.80 16.55 -3.19
C LEU A 258 -3.31 16.15 -4.57
N LYS A 259 -2.43 15.73 -5.48
CA LYS A 259 -2.81 15.18 -6.80
C LYS A 259 -3.82 14.05 -6.64
N GLU A 260 -3.52 13.08 -5.79
CA GLU A 260 -4.32 11.88 -5.56
C GLU A 260 -5.69 12.20 -4.92
N ILE A 261 -5.77 13.24 -4.08
CA ILE A 261 -7.05 13.76 -3.59
C ILE A 261 -7.87 14.35 -4.75
N PHE A 262 -7.25 15.11 -5.65
CA PHE A 262 -7.93 15.71 -6.79
C PHE A 262 -8.26 14.72 -7.91
N GLU A 263 -7.60 13.59 -8.00
CA GLU A 263 -7.89 12.51 -8.95
C GLU A 263 -9.12 11.67 -8.57
N GLN A 264 -9.63 11.75 -7.34
CA GLN A 264 -10.71 10.88 -6.86
C GLN A 264 -11.97 10.86 -7.73
N PRO A 265 -12.44 11.99 -8.31
CA PRO A 265 -13.58 11.95 -9.22
C PRO A 265 -13.35 11.03 -10.42
N ASP A 266 -12.18 11.12 -11.03
CA ASP A 266 -11.83 10.33 -12.20
C ASP A 266 -11.56 8.87 -11.82
N CYS A 267 -10.93 8.63 -10.67
CA CYS A 267 -10.72 7.29 -10.11
C CYS A 267 -12.04 6.55 -9.83
N ILE A 268 -13.06 7.23 -9.28
CA ILE A 268 -14.37 6.63 -9.05
C ILE A 268 -15.04 6.30 -10.39
N ASN A 269 -14.93 7.16 -11.42
CA ASN A 269 -15.39 6.85 -12.78
C ASN A 269 -14.68 5.60 -13.33
N ASP A 270 -13.38 5.49 -13.13
CA ASP A 270 -12.60 4.32 -13.57
C ASP A 270 -13.00 3.05 -12.83
N CYS A 271 -13.32 3.13 -11.53
CA CYS A 271 -13.90 2.00 -10.78
C CYS A 271 -15.22 1.51 -11.36
N MET A 272 -16.05 2.41 -11.88
CA MET A 272 -17.37 2.09 -12.45
C MET A 272 -17.31 1.69 -13.92
N ARG A 273 -16.25 2.05 -14.63
CA ARG A 273 -16.11 1.83 -16.08
C ARG A 273 -16.26 0.36 -16.45
N GLY A 274 -17.20 0.05 -17.36
CA GLY A 274 -17.51 -1.31 -17.79
C GLY A 274 -18.23 -2.18 -16.76
N ARG A 275 -18.53 -1.62 -15.57
CA ARG A 275 -19.25 -2.31 -14.50
C ARG A 275 -20.68 -1.79 -14.30
N ILE A 276 -20.92 -0.55 -14.65
CA ILE A 276 -22.29 -0.03 -14.82
C ILE A 276 -22.57 -0.03 -16.32
N ASN A 277 -23.70 -0.62 -16.72
CA ASN A 277 -24.09 -0.70 -18.12
C ASN A 277 -24.40 0.69 -18.72
N ALA A 278 -24.50 0.76 -20.05
CA ALA A 278 -24.72 2.02 -20.76
C ALA A 278 -26.02 2.74 -20.37
N ASP A 279 -27.05 1.99 -20.00
CA ASP A 279 -28.35 2.53 -19.58
C ASP A 279 -28.34 3.04 -18.12
N GLY A 280 -27.26 2.75 -17.37
CA GLY A 280 -27.11 3.18 -15.98
C GLY A 280 -28.09 2.51 -15.00
N ASP A 281 -28.59 1.33 -15.34
CA ASP A 281 -29.63 0.63 -14.58
C ASP A 281 -29.16 -0.73 -14.01
N LYS A 282 -27.93 -1.14 -14.32
CA LYS A 282 -27.39 -2.42 -13.85
C LYS A 282 -25.90 -2.31 -13.50
N VAL A 283 -25.54 -2.87 -12.35
CA VAL A 283 -24.15 -3.11 -11.96
C VAL A 283 -23.79 -4.58 -12.22
N VAL A 284 -22.65 -4.82 -12.86
CA VAL A 284 -22.14 -6.16 -13.14
C VAL A 284 -20.68 -6.25 -12.69
N LEU A 285 -20.42 -7.10 -11.71
CA LEU A 285 -19.07 -7.54 -11.35
C LEU A 285 -18.93 -9.00 -11.83
N SER A 286 -18.14 -9.24 -12.87
CA SER A 286 -17.97 -10.57 -13.47
C SER A 286 -17.59 -11.61 -12.41
N ALA A 287 -16.65 -11.29 -11.52
CA ALA A 287 -16.25 -12.16 -10.43
C ALA A 287 -17.40 -12.59 -9.50
N VAL A 288 -18.43 -11.76 -9.33
CA VAL A 288 -19.63 -12.11 -8.56
C VAL A 288 -20.53 -13.02 -9.36
N ILE A 289 -20.71 -12.75 -10.66
CA ILE A 289 -21.58 -13.54 -11.53
C ILE A 289 -21.00 -14.95 -11.72
N ASP A 290 -19.70 -15.06 -11.96
CA ASP A 290 -19.01 -16.34 -12.18
C ASP A 290 -19.03 -17.24 -10.94
N HIS A 291 -19.08 -16.65 -9.74
CA HIS A 291 -19.10 -17.38 -8.46
C HIS A 291 -20.39 -17.17 -7.66
N LYS A 292 -21.47 -16.79 -8.35
CA LYS A 292 -22.75 -16.41 -7.76
C LYS A 292 -23.28 -17.39 -6.72
N GLU A 293 -23.33 -18.69 -7.06
CA GLU A 293 -23.87 -19.69 -6.16
C GLU A 293 -23.10 -19.76 -4.83
N ARG A 294 -21.78 -19.67 -4.90
CA ARG A 294 -20.91 -19.72 -3.72
C ARG A 294 -21.09 -18.49 -2.85
N LEU A 295 -21.15 -17.29 -3.46
CA LEU A 295 -21.28 -16.02 -2.75
C LEU A 295 -22.66 -15.84 -2.12
N LEU A 296 -23.73 -16.26 -2.80
CA LEU A 296 -25.10 -16.13 -2.27
C LEU A 296 -25.43 -17.15 -1.17
N LYS A 297 -24.74 -18.31 -1.17
CA LYS A 297 -24.87 -19.33 -0.12
C LYS A 297 -23.94 -19.06 1.08
N ALA A 298 -23.13 -18.01 1.04
CA ALA A 298 -22.22 -17.69 2.11
C ALA A 298 -22.97 -17.51 3.44
N ARG A 299 -22.50 -18.19 4.48
CA ARG A 299 -23.00 -18.06 5.85
C ARG A 299 -22.75 -16.65 6.38
N ARG A 300 -21.56 -16.13 6.13
CA ARG A 300 -21.14 -14.76 6.45
C ARG A 300 -19.98 -14.36 5.53
N PHE A 301 -19.70 -13.06 5.51
CA PHE A 301 -18.49 -12.52 4.95
C PHE A 301 -17.55 -12.08 6.07
N VAL A 302 -16.24 -12.25 5.87
CA VAL A 302 -15.20 -11.74 6.77
C VAL A 302 -14.26 -10.86 5.96
N ILE A 303 -14.30 -9.55 6.20
CA ILE A 303 -13.39 -8.61 5.54
C ILE A 303 -12.12 -8.53 6.39
N VAL A 304 -10.96 -8.82 5.79
CA VAL A 304 -9.65 -8.74 6.44
C VAL A 304 -8.79 -7.69 5.76
N ALA A 305 -8.30 -6.73 6.54
CA ALA A 305 -7.53 -5.61 6.01
C ALA A 305 -6.70 -4.90 7.08
N CYS A 306 -5.85 -3.95 6.66
CA CYS A 306 -5.06 -3.09 7.53
C CYS A 306 -5.35 -1.60 7.25
N GLY A 307 -5.29 -0.75 8.28
CA GLY A 307 -5.34 0.71 8.16
C GLY A 307 -6.56 1.23 7.39
N THR A 308 -6.31 2.06 6.40
CA THR A 308 -7.33 2.67 5.51
C THR A 308 -8.25 1.64 4.86
N SER A 309 -7.72 0.49 4.44
CA SER A 309 -8.53 -0.60 3.85
C SER A 309 -9.46 -1.25 4.88
N TRP A 310 -9.06 -1.31 6.14
CA TRP A 310 -9.93 -1.78 7.22
C TRP A 310 -11.09 -0.81 7.46
N HIS A 311 -10.85 0.53 7.42
CA HIS A 311 -11.91 1.54 7.49
C HIS A 311 -12.90 1.41 6.31
N ALA A 312 -12.41 1.17 5.09
CA ALA A 312 -13.27 0.89 3.94
C ALA A 312 -14.09 -0.40 4.16
N GLY A 313 -13.49 -1.42 4.78
CA GLY A 313 -14.15 -2.66 5.16
C GLY A 313 -15.33 -2.44 6.12
N LEU A 314 -15.21 -1.53 7.08
CA LEU A 314 -16.33 -1.18 7.98
C LEU A 314 -17.53 -0.57 7.23
N ILE A 315 -17.28 0.21 6.17
CA ILE A 315 -18.35 0.71 5.29
C ILE A 315 -18.94 -0.44 4.49
N GLY A 316 -18.07 -1.30 3.92
CA GLY A 316 -18.48 -2.50 3.20
C GLY A 316 -19.37 -3.42 4.03
N LYS A 317 -19.08 -3.57 5.33
CA LYS A 317 -19.92 -4.30 6.27
C LYS A 317 -21.34 -3.73 6.28
N GLN A 318 -21.49 -2.43 6.52
CA GLN A 318 -22.80 -1.80 6.59
C GLN A 318 -23.57 -1.92 5.26
N LEU A 319 -22.89 -1.76 4.13
CA LEU A 319 -23.48 -1.92 2.79
C LEU A 319 -23.99 -3.34 2.55
N ILE A 320 -23.17 -4.35 2.80
CA ILE A 320 -23.53 -5.75 2.56
C ILE A 320 -24.63 -6.20 3.53
N GLU A 321 -24.51 -5.86 4.81
CA GLU A 321 -25.54 -6.20 5.80
C GLU A 321 -26.88 -5.52 5.49
N SER A 322 -26.85 -4.25 5.08
CA SER A 322 -28.06 -3.49 4.73
C SER A 322 -28.72 -4.00 3.45
N PHE A 323 -27.95 -4.22 2.39
CA PHE A 323 -28.48 -4.53 1.07
C PHE A 323 -28.70 -6.03 0.86
N CYS A 324 -27.78 -6.86 1.35
CA CYS A 324 -27.77 -8.30 1.07
C CYS A 324 -28.32 -9.12 2.23
N ARG A 325 -28.45 -8.55 3.45
CA ARG A 325 -28.85 -9.28 4.66
C ARG A 325 -27.98 -10.52 4.91
N ILE A 326 -26.67 -10.38 4.69
CA ILE A 326 -25.63 -11.38 4.98
C ILE A 326 -24.77 -10.78 6.11
N PRO A 327 -24.54 -11.52 7.22
CA PRO A 327 -23.67 -11.05 8.30
C PRO A 327 -22.25 -10.79 7.82
N VAL A 328 -21.62 -9.72 8.29
CA VAL A 328 -20.24 -9.36 7.94
C VAL A 328 -19.43 -9.07 9.19
N GLU A 329 -18.28 -9.68 9.31
CA GLU A 329 -17.25 -9.33 10.29
C GLU A 329 -16.13 -8.53 9.59
N VAL A 330 -15.48 -7.62 10.31
CA VAL A 330 -14.34 -6.85 9.78
C VAL A 330 -13.21 -6.96 10.77
N GLU A 331 -12.11 -7.55 10.33
CA GLU A 331 -10.99 -7.91 11.18
C GLU A 331 -9.71 -7.18 10.74
N TYR A 332 -8.88 -6.80 11.69
CA TYR A 332 -7.49 -6.48 11.37
C TYR A 332 -6.77 -7.75 10.91
N ALA A 333 -6.12 -7.70 9.75
CA ALA A 333 -5.44 -8.87 9.21
C ALA A 333 -4.33 -9.37 10.16
N SER A 334 -3.63 -8.46 10.85
CA SER A 334 -2.63 -8.77 11.88
C SER A 334 -3.20 -9.59 13.04
N GLU A 335 -4.39 -9.25 13.52
CA GLU A 335 -5.04 -9.96 14.61
C GLU A 335 -5.65 -11.29 14.14
N PHE A 336 -6.27 -11.27 12.94
CA PHE A 336 -6.90 -12.46 12.35
C PHE A 336 -5.93 -13.62 12.21
N ARG A 337 -4.70 -13.37 11.74
CA ARG A 337 -3.70 -14.42 11.49
C ARG A 337 -3.22 -15.14 12.74
N TYR A 338 -3.29 -14.52 13.92
CA TYR A 338 -2.73 -15.09 15.17
C TYR A 338 -3.76 -15.61 16.16
N ARG A 339 -5.02 -15.16 16.08
CA ARG A 339 -6.04 -15.52 17.08
C ARG A 339 -6.73 -16.87 16.84
N ASP A 340 -6.32 -17.66 15.85
CA ASP A 340 -6.98 -18.90 15.42
C ASP A 340 -8.49 -18.70 15.16
N PRO A 341 -8.86 -17.94 14.12
CA PRO A 341 -10.24 -17.56 13.86
C PRO A 341 -11.11 -18.79 13.54
N VAL A 342 -12.36 -18.75 13.99
CA VAL A 342 -13.35 -19.76 13.60
C VAL A 342 -13.81 -19.45 12.18
N ILE A 343 -13.39 -20.27 11.23
CA ILE A 343 -13.73 -20.17 9.82
C ILE A 343 -14.35 -21.48 9.38
N HIS A 344 -15.41 -21.39 8.58
CA HIS A 344 -16.13 -22.51 8.01
C HIS A 344 -15.98 -22.53 6.49
N GLU A 345 -16.15 -23.69 5.88
CA GLU A 345 -16.06 -23.85 4.43
C GLU A 345 -17.10 -23.02 3.65
N ASP A 346 -18.23 -22.67 4.27
CA ASP A 346 -19.26 -21.79 3.73
C ASP A 346 -19.06 -20.30 4.03
N ASP A 347 -17.99 -19.92 4.74
CA ASP A 347 -17.59 -18.51 4.89
C ASP A 347 -16.90 -17.99 3.61
N VAL A 348 -17.03 -16.69 3.36
CA VAL A 348 -16.30 -15.98 2.32
C VAL A 348 -15.40 -14.95 2.99
N VAL A 349 -14.10 -15.01 2.73
CA VAL A 349 -13.12 -14.02 3.24
C VAL A 349 -12.81 -13.01 2.14
N ILE A 350 -12.92 -11.73 2.47
CA ILE A 350 -12.67 -10.60 1.54
C ILE A 350 -11.44 -9.84 2.00
N PRO A 351 -10.23 -10.20 1.53
CA PRO A 351 -9.05 -9.37 1.73
C PRO A 351 -9.15 -8.09 0.91
N SER A 352 -8.86 -6.95 1.54
CA SER A 352 -8.80 -5.65 0.88
C SER A 352 -7.42 -5.01 1.05
N SER A 353 -6.78 -4.60 -0.07
CA SER A 353 -5.44 -4.01 -0.04
C SER A 353 -5.22 -3.07 -1.23
N GLN A 354 -4.59 -1.92 -0.99
CA GLN A 354 -4.16 -1.03 -2.07
C GLN A 354 -2.97 -1.63 -2.82
N SER A 355 -1.93 -2.04 -2.11
CA SER A 355 -0.69 -2.54 -2.72
C SER A 355 -0.80 -3.98 -3.22
N GLY A 356 -1.68 -4.78 -2.61
CA GLY A 356 -1.75 -6.22 -2.82
C GLY A 356 -0.54 -7.01 -2.30
N GLU A 357 0.29 -6.37 -1.46
CA GLU A 357 1.55 -6.92 -0.94
C GLU A 357 1.65 -6.82 0.59
N THR A 358 0.54 -6.55 1.29
CA THR A 358 0.54 -6.42 2.75
C THR A 358 0.74 -7.79 3.40
N ALA A 359 1.82 -7.96 4.16
CA ALA A 359 2.22 -9.25 4.73
C ALA A 359 1.13 -9.88 5.61
N ASP A 360 0.56 -9.11 6.53
CA ASP A 360 -0.53 -9.62 7.39
C ASP A 360 -1.75 -10.06 6.60
N THR A 361 -2.10 -9.32 5.53
CA THR A 361 -3.25 -9.67 4.68
C THR A 361 -2.97 -10.95 3.89
N LEU A 362 -1.74 -11.13 3.39
CA LEU A 362 -1.33 -12.38 2.71
C LEU A 362 -1.42 -13.58 3.65
N ALA A 363 -0.86 -13.47 4.86
CA ALA A 363 -0.93 -14.54 5.85
C ALA A 363 -2.36 -14.84 6.31
N ALA A 364 -3.22 -13.81 6.42
CA ALA A 364 -4.64 -14.00 6.73
C ALA A 364 -5.38 -14.77 5.61
N ILE A 365 -5.03 -14.53 4.34
CA ILE A 365 -5.57 -15.28 3.20
C ILE A 365 -5.14 -16.75 3.26
N GLU A 366 -3.85 -17.00 3.46
CA GLU A 366 -3.31 -18.37 3.56
C GLU A 366 -4.01 -19.15 4.66
N LEU A 367 -4.11 -18.59 5.85
CA LEU A 367 -4.82 -19.20 6.98
C LEU A 367 -6.31 -19.47 6.67
N ALA A 368 -7.00 -18.53 6.02
CA ALA A 368 -8.40 -18.70 5.65
C ALA A 368 -8.59 -19.82 4.61
N LYS A 369 -7.69 -19.93 3.64
CA LYS A 369 -7.67 -21.01 2.64
C LYS A 369 -7.40 -22.38 3.26
N GLU A 370 -6.44 -22.47 4.18
CA GLU A 370 -6.16 -23.70 4.93
C GLU A 370 -7.40 -24.20 5.70
N LYS A 371 -8.26 -23.27 6.16
CA LYS A 371 -9.53 -23.59 6.83
C LYS A 371 -10.71 -23.80 5.85
N GLY A 372 -10.48 -23.75 4.54
CA GLY A 372 -11.47 -24.04 3.49
C GLY A 372 -12.36 -22.86 3.06
N ALA A 373 -12.08 -21.63 3.50
CA ALA A 373 -12.86 -20.46 3.08
C ALA A 373 -12.63 -20.12 1.60
N PHE A 374 -13.66 -19.56 0.96
CA PHE A 374 -13.56 -18.96 -0.37
C PHE A 374 -13.06 -17.54 -0.26
N ILE A 375 -12.10 -17.14 -1.10
CA ILE A 375 -11.42 -15.86 -1.02
C ILE A 375 -11.82 -14.96 -2.20
N TYR A 376 -12.45 -13.81 -1.90
CA TYR A 376 -12.80 -12.77 -2.87
C TYR A 376 -11.92 -11.53 -2.67
N GLY A 377 -10.89 -11.33 -3.48
CA GLY A 377 -9.92 -10.24 -3.31
C GLY A 377 -10.43 -8.88 -3.81
N ILE A 378 -10.16 -7.79 -3.05
CA ILE A 378 -10.31 -6.41 -3.52
C ILE A 378 -8.93 -5.75 -3.49
N CYS A 379 -8.39 -5.42 -4.67
CA CYS A 379 -7.01 -4.94 -4.77
C CYS A 379 -6.89 -3.84 -5.83
N ASN A 380 -5.88 -2.95 -5.69
CA ASN A 380 -5.58 -1.96 -6.72
C ASN A 380 -4.47 -2.43 -7.68
N ALA A 381 -3.36 -2.93 -7.13
CA ALA A 381 -2.20 -3.29 -7.94
C ALA A 381 -2.42 -4.59 -8.70
N VAL A 382 -2.55 -4.47 -10.02
CA VAL A 382 -2.67 -5.62 -10.93
C VAL A 382 -1.38 -6.45 -10.91
N GLY A 383 -1.51 -7.78 -10.79
CA GLY A 383 -0.37 -8.70 -10.77
C GLY A 383 0.37 -8.78 -9.43
N SER A 384 -0.09 -8.08 -8.38
CA SER A 384 0.45 -8.22 -7.02
C SER A 384 0.14 -9.59 -6.40
N SER A 385 0.69 -9.85 -5.21
CA SER A 385 0.61 -11.18 -4.57
C SER A 385 -0.82 -11.57 -4.18
N ILE A 386 -1.59 -10.66 -3.59
CA ILE A 386 -2.97 -10.95 -3.14
C ILE A 386 -3.86 -11.45 -4.30
N PRO A 387 -3.98 -10.76 -5.45
CA PRO A 387 -4.82 -11.26 -6.54
C PRO A 387 -4.40 -12.63 -7.09
N ARG A 388 -3.15 -13.00 -6.96
CA ARG A 388 -2.65 -14.30 -7.45
C ARG A 388 -3.05 -15.48 -6.57
N ILE A 389 -3.27 -15.24 -5.28
CA ILE A 389 -3.63 -16.29 -4.32
C ILE A 389 -5.11 -16.29 -3.94
N THR A 390 -5.91 -15.34 -4.41
CA THR A 390 -7.37 -15.31 -4.22
C THR A 390 -8.07 -16.17 -5.26
N ASP A 391 -9.26 -16.71 -4.93
CA ASP A 391 -10.02 -17.54 -5.85
C ASP A 391 -10.67 -16.70 -6.96
N THR A 392 -11.06 -15.47 -6.63
CA THR A 392 -11.57 -14.45 -7.55
C THR A 392 -11.47 -13.07 -6.91
N GLY A 393 -11.89 -12.02 -7.60
CA GLY A 393 -11.89 -10.67 -7.01
C GLY A 393 -12.17 -9.54 -7.98
N SER A 394 -12.05 -8.33 -7.47
CA SER A 394 -12.24 -7.08 -8.23
C SER A 394 -11.08 -6.12 -8.00
N TYR A 395 -10.52 -5.59 -9.08
CA TYR A 395 -9.58 -4.47 -8.99
C TYR A 395 -10.33 -3.15 -8.80
N ILE A 396 -9.75 -2.21 -8.05
CA ILE A 396 -10.37 -0.88 -7.84
C ILE A 396 -10.02 0.13 -8.93
N HIS A 397 -9.00 -0.14 -9.76
CA HIS A 397 -8.61 0.67 -10.94
C HIS A 397 -8.38 2.18 -10.68
N VAL A 398 -7.88 2.56 -9.51
CA VAL A 398 -7.58 3.96 -9.20
C VAL A 398 -6.19 4.43 -9.68
N GLY A 399 -5.50 3.58 -10.43
CA GLY A 399 -4.13 3.83 -10.86
C GLY A 399 -3.11 3.80 -9.72
N PRO A 400 -1.83 4.13 -10.00
CA PRO A 400 -0.79 4.17 -8.97
C PRO A 400 -1.10 5.22 -7.90
N GLU A 401 -0.89 4.86 -6.63
CA GLU A 401 -0.98 5.75 -5.48
C GLU A 401 0.38 5.81 -4.79
N ILE A 402 1.04 6.96 -4.85
CA ILE A 402 2.45 7.15 -4.47
C ILE A 402 2.57 7.78 -3.10
N GLY A 403 1.68 8.72 -2.74
CA GLY A 403 1.62 9.30 -1.41
C GLY A 403 1.51 8.20 -0.36
N VAL A 404 2.34 8.24 0.70
CA VAL A 404 2.37 7.18 1.72
C VAL A 404 1.01 7.04 2.40
N ALA A 405 0.39 8.14 2.79
CA ALA A 405 -0.97 8.16 3.31
C ALA A 405 -1.98 7.93 2.18
N SER A 406 -2.73 6.84 2.22
CA SER A 406 -3.72 6.49 1.19
C SER A 406 -4.88 7.47 1.16
N THR A 407 -5.34 7.81 -0.05
CA THR A 407 -6.47 8.72 -0.30
C THR A 407 -7.46 8.14 -1.30
N LYS A 408 -7.12 8.10 -2.59
CA LYS A 408 -7.98 7.61 -3.68
C LYS A 408 -8.24 6.10 -3.60
N ALA A 409 -7.34 5.33 -3.01
CA ALA A 409 -7.56 3.91 -2.79
C ALA A 409 -8.73 3.66 -1.83
N PHE A 410 -8.93 4.49 -0.81
CA PHE A 410 -10.07 4.41 0.09
C PHE A 410 -11.40 4.57 -0.67
N THR A 411 -11.56 5.67 -1.41
CA THR A 411 -12.79 5.95 -2.18
C THR A 411 -13.02 4.89 -3.26
N GLY A 412 -11.95 4.39 -3.90
CA GLY A 412 -12.02 3.29 -4.84
C GLY A 412 -12.50 1.98 -4.19
N GLN A 413 -11.98 1.64 -3.01
CA GLN A 413 -12.42 0.45 -2.26
C GLN A 413 -13.89 0.56 -1.84
N VAL A 414 -14.32 1.72 -1.31
CA VAL A 414 -15.72 1.96 -0.95
C VAL A 414 -16.63 1.85 -2.18
N THR A 415 -16.20 2.39 -3.33
CA THR A 415 -16.95 2.29 -4.60
C THR A 415 -17.12 0.84 -5.04
N VAL A 416 -16.05 0.03 -4.99
CA VAL A 416 -16.12 -1.39 -5.37
C VAL A 416 -16.95 -2.19 -4.36
N LEU A 417 -16.83 -1.93 -3.06
CA LEU A 417 -17.67 -2.56 -2.03
C LEU A 417 -19.15 -2.21 -2.20
N THR A 418 -19.46 -0.97 -2.62
CA THR A 418 -20.84 -0.55 -2.96
C THR A 418 -21.37 -1.36 -4.15
N MET A 419 -20.58 -1.47 -5.22
CA MET A 419 -20.97 -2.26 -6.40
C MET A 419 -21.08 -3.75 -6.08
N LEU A 420 -20.21 -4.30 -5.23
CA LEU A 420 -20.29 -5.69 -4.74
C LEU A 420 -21.62 -5.92 -4.01
N ALA A 421 -21.95 -5.04 -3.05
CA ALA A 421 -23.21 -5.13 -2.30
C ALA A 421 -24.43 -5.00 -3.22
N LEU A 422 -24.42 -4.08 -4.21
CA LEU A 422 -25.49 -3.94 -5.19
C LEU A 422 -25.64 -5.18 -6.07
N THR A 423 -24.52 -5.72 -6.59
CA THR A 423 -24.58 -6.93 -7.44
C THR A 423 -25.12 -8.13 -6.65
N LEU A 424 -24.64 -8.35 -5.43
CA LEU A 424 -25.12 -9.41 -4.56
C LEU A 424 -26.59 -9.23 -4.18
N ALA A 425 -27.02 -8.01 -3.84
CA ALA A 425 -28.41 -7.72 -3.47
C ALA A 425 -29.38 -7.98 -4.63
N LYS A 426 -28.99 -7.58 -5.86
CA LYS A 426 -29.78 -7.84 -7.08
C LYS A 426 -29.92 -9.33 -7.34
N GLU A 427 -28.82 -10.07 -7.29
CA GLU A 427 -28.79 -11.51 -7.53
C GLU A 427 -29.53 -12.32 -6.43
N LYS A 428 -29.54 -11.81 -5.19
CA LYS A 428 -30.26 -12.39 -4.07
C LYS A 428 -31.75 -12.02 -4.04
N GLY A 429 -32.15 -10.95 -4.72
CA GLY A 429 -33.50 -10.39 -4.64
C GLY A 429 -33.81 -9.77 -3.27
N SER A 430 -32.79 -9.27 -2.54
CA SER A 430 -32.93 -8.73 -1.18
C SER A 430 -33.16 -7.22 -1.13
N MET A 431 -33.19 -6.55 -2.29
CA MET A 431 -33.40 -5.12 -2.44
C MET A 431 -34.48 -4.88 -3.52
N THR A 432 -35.35 -3.87 -3.32
CA THR A 432 -36.32 -3.47 -4.36
C THR A 432 -35.62 -2.86 -5.55
N ASP A 433 -36.19 -3.00 -6.75
CA ASP A 433 -35.62 -2.44 -7.97
C ASP A 433 -35.55 -0.92 -7.91
N GLU A 434 -36.51 -0.25 -7.28
CA GLU A 434 -36.50 1.21 -7.08
C GLU A 434 -35.29 1.67 -6.26
N LYS A 435 -35.03 1.02 -5.12
CA LYS A 435 -33.88 1.36 -4.27
C LYS A 435 -32.55 1.03 -4.94
N TYR A 436 -32.50 -0.07 -5.68
CA TYR A 436 -31.33 -0.48 -6.46
C TYR A 436 -30.97 0.58 -7.51
N LEU A 437 -31.96 1.03 -8.30
CA LEU A 437 -31.77 2.06 -9.30
C LEU A 437 -31.44 3.43 -8.70
N GLU A 438 -32.06 3.78 -7.55
CA GLU A 438 -31.76 5.01 -6.83
C GLU A 438 -30.26 5.08 -6.45
N VAL A 439 -29.73 3.99 -5.87
CA VAL A 439 -28.33 3.94 -5.44
C VAL A 439 -27.36 3.99 -6.65
N ILE A 440 -27.67 3.30 -7.74
CA ILE A 440 -26.84 3.36 -8.95
C ILE A 440 -26.79 4.77 -9.53
N ARG A 441 -27.96 5.41 -9.69
CA ARG A 441 -28.04 6.77 -10.23
C ARG A 441 -27.25 7.74 -9.36
N GLU A 442 -27.39 7.63 -8.05
CA GLU A 442 -26.68 8.47 -7.11
C GLU A 442 -25.16 8.19 -7.15
N LEU A 443 -24.75 6.94 -7.24
CA LEU A 443 -23.33 6.57 -7.35
C LEU A 443 -22.68 7.17 -8.62
N THR A 444 -23.40 7.22 -9.74
CA THR A 444 -22.89 7.81 -11.00
C THR A 444 -22.67 9.31 -10.93
N VAL A 445 -23.34 10.03 -10.03
CA VAL A 445 -23.16 11.49 -9.86
C VAL A 445 -22.17 11.86 -8.76
N ILE A 446 -21.71 10.90 -7.95
CA ILE A 446 -20.70 11.11 -6.90
C ILE A 446 -19.44 11.83 -7.43
N PRO A 447 -18.85 11.46 -8.59
CA PRO A 447 -17.69 12.18 -9.13
C PRO A 447 -17.91 13.69 -9.31
N ALA A 448 -19.10 14.08 -9.78
CA ALA A 448 -19.45 15.50 -9.92
C ALA A 448 -19.60 16.21 -8.55
N LYS A 449 -20.16 15.53 -7.57
CA LYS A 449 -20.27 16.04 -6.19
C LYS A 449 -18.89 16.24 -5.55
N ILE A 450 -17.97 15.31 -5.74
CA ILE A 450 -16.58 15.44 -5.27
C ILE A 450 -15.88 16.61 -5.98
N LYS A 451 -16.06 16.81 -7.31
CA LYS A 451 -15.53 17.98 -8.02
C LYS A 451 -16.01 19.29 -7.39
N LYS A 452 -17.29 19.36 -6.98
CA LYS A 452 -17.84 20.52 -6.27
C LYS A 452 -17.15 20.74 -4.90
N ILE A 453 -16.92 19.66 -4.15
CA ILE A 453 -16.21 19.73 -2.86
C ILE A 453 -14.76 20.23 -3.03
N LEU A 454 -14.07 19.77 -4.07
CA LEU A 454 -12.68 20.17 -4.34
C LEU A 454 -12.54 21.68 -4.64
N ILE A 455 -13.61 22.36 -5.09
CA ILE A 455 -13.63 23.82 -5.24
C ILE A 455 -13.47 24.52 -3.87
N SER A 456 -13.90 23.90 -2.78
CA SER A 456 -13.75 24.45 -1.42
C SER A 456 -12.33 24.32 -0.85
N ASN A 457 -11.39 23.72 -1.60
CA ASN A 457 -10.00 23.52 -1.15
C ASN A 457 -9.33 24.79 -0.55
N PRO A 458 -9.47 26.01 -1.13
CA PRO A 458 -8.89 27.23 -0.52
C PRO A 458 -9.52 27.58 0.84
N LYS A 459 -10.84 27.38 1.01
CA LYS A 459 -11.55 27.60 2.28
C LYS A 459 -11.04 26.63 3.35
N ILE A 460 -10.87 25.35 2.99
CA ILE A 460 -10.33 24.32 3.90
C ILE A 460 -8.88 24.63 4.27
N ALA A 461 -8.09 25.16 3.33
CA ALA A 461 -6.73 25.58 3.60
C ALA A 461 -6.64 26.75 4.60
N GLU A 462 -7.56 27.72 4.51
CA GLU A 462 -7.67 28.82 5.47
C GLU A 462 -8.10 28.31 6.85
N LEU A 463 -9.13 27.49 6.92
CA LEU A 463 -9.59 26.85 8.13
C LEU A 463 -8.47 26.07 8.83
N SER A 464 -7.66 25.33 8.07
CA SER A 464 -6.56 24.52 8.60
C SER A 464 -5.51 25.33 9.36
N ARG A 465 -5.32 26.60 9.00
CA ARG A 465 -4.35 27.49 9.69
C ARG A 465 -4.76 27.79 11.13
N ILE A 466 -6.08 27.85 11.40
CA ILE A 466 -6.61 28.15 12.73
C ILE A 466 -6.24 27.06 13.74
N PHE A 467 -6.16 25.80 13.28
CA PHE A 467 -5.98 24.63 14.16
C PHE A 467 -4.54 24.09 14.22
N THR A 468 -3.56 24.82 13.70
CA THR A 468 -2.13 24.40 13.73
C THR A 468 -1.54 24.32 15.13
N TYR A 469 -2.15 25.00 16.11
CA TYR A 469 -1.73 24.94 17.51
C TYR A 469 -2.06 23.62 18.19
N ALA A 470 -3.10 22.91 17.71
CA ALA A 470 -3.62 21.74 18.37
C ALA A 470 -2.61 20.58 18.40
N HIS A 471 -2.56 19.89 19.53
CA HIS A 471 -1.80 18.68 19.73
C HIS A 471 -2.67 17.42 19.63
N ASN A 472 -3.97 17.56 19.87
CA ASN A 472 -4.96 16.50 19.84
C ASN A 472 -6.17 16.90 19.02
N PHE A 473 -6.84 15.93 18.42
CA PHE A 473 -8.11 16.09 17.72
C PHE A 473 -9.04 14.91 18.02
N LEU A 474 -10.31 15.17 18.16
CA LEU A 474 -11.34 14.14 18.09
C LEU A 474 -12.09 14.21 16.76
N TYR A 475 -12.44 13.03 16.25
CA TYR A 475 -13.28 12.87 15.06
C TYR A 475 -14.50 12.05 15.45
N LEU A 476 -15.69 12.56 15.15
CA LEU A 476 -16.94 11.92 15.55
C LEU A 476 -17.84 11.67 14.35
N GLY A 477 -18.43 10.48 14.31
CA GLY A 477 -19.40 10.08 13.30
C GLY A 477 -20.39 9.05 13.84
N ARG A 478 -21.49 8.82 13.13
CA ARG A 478 -22.47 7.76 13.41
C ARG A 478 -22.77 6.97 12.15
N GLY A 479 -23.19 5.70 12.30
CA GLY A 479 -23.52 4.86 11.17
C GLY A 479 -22.39 4.82 10.14
N TYR A 480 -22.68 5.10 8.88
CA TYR A 480 -21.71 5.17 7.80
C TYR A 480 -20.63 6.25 7.99
N SER A 481 -20.92 7.28 8.79
CA SER A 481 -19.98 8.38 9.07
C SER A 481 -18.95 8.04 10.15
N PHE A 482 -19.14 6.97 10.95
CA PHE A 482 -18.13 6.57 11.95
C PHE A 482 -16.81 6.09 11.28
N PRO A 483 -16.82 5.18 10.30
CA PRO A 483 -15.59 4.83 9.58
C PRO A 483 -14.94 6.02 8.88
N VAL A 484 -15.71 7.02 8.43
CA VAL A 484 -15.19 8.27 7.86
C VAL A 484 -14.44 9.09 8.92
N ALA A 485 -14.96 9.17 10.14
CA ALA A 485 -14.30 9.81 11.28
C ALA A 485 -12.97 9.11 11.63
N LEU A 486 -12.94 7.78 11.62
CA LEU A 486 -11.71 7.00 11.79
C LEU A 486 -10.67 7.32 10.70
N GLU A 487 -11.11 7.36 9.44
CA GLU A 487 -10.22 7.64 8.30
C GLU A 487 -9.67 9.08 8.36
N GLY A 488 -10.51 10.07 8.69
CA GLY A 488 -10.07 11.46 8.88
C GLY A 488 -9.03 11.60 9.99
N ALA A 489 -9.25 10.95 11.12
CA ALA A 489 -8.31 10.90 12.23
C ALA A 489 -6.99 10.21 11.83
N LEU A 490 -7.06 9.10 11.08
CA LEU A 490 -5.88 8.41 10.57
C LEU A 490 -5.06 9.34 9.66
N LYS A 491 -5.69 10.00 8.69
CA LYS A 491 -4.98 10.92 7.78
C LYS A 491 -4.28 12.04 8.54
N LEU A 492 -4.97 12.65 9.52
CA LEU A 492 -4.37 13.73 10.30
C LEU A 492 -3.13 13.24 11.08
N LYS A 493 -3.23 12.12 11.80
CA LYS A 493 -2.08 11.60 12.59
C LYS A 493 -0.90 11.18 11.73
N GLU A 494 -1.15 10.55 10.57
CA GLU A 494 -0.10 10.07 9.68
C GLU A 494 0.82 11.17 9.16
N ILE A 495 0.25 12.30 8.75
CA ILE A 495 1.00 13.32 8.01
C ILE A 495 1.32 14.58 8.81
N SER A 496 0.53 14.92 9.85
CA SER A 496 0.74 16.09 10.69
C SER A 496 1.45 15.80 12.02
N TYR A 497 1.42 14.51 12.44
CA TYR A 497 1.89 14.01 13.75
C TYR A 497 1.09 14.55 14.93
N ILE A 498 -0.10 15.08 14.69
CA ILE A 498 -1.08 15.40 15.72
C ILE A 498 -1.76 14.11 16.18
N HIS A 499 -1.90 13.90 17.47
CA HIS A 499 -2.68 12.78 17.98
C HIS A 499 -4.16 12.99 17.63
N ALA A 500 -4.74 12.09 16.86
CA ALA A 500 -6.12 12.18 16.41
C ALA A 500 -6.82 10.83 16.55
N GLU A 501 -8.04 10.83 17.10
CA GLU A 501 -8.83 9.62 17.30
C GLU A 501 -10.24 9.79 16.77
N GLY A 502 -10.78 8.70 16.18
CA GLY A 502 -12.15 8.64 15.72
C GLY A 502 -13.02 7.81 16.69
N TYR A 503 -14.21 8.29 17.01
CA TYR A 503 -15.16 7.59 17.85
C TYR A 503 -16.57 7.57 17.26
N PRO A 504 -17.38 6.53 17.53
CA PRO A 504 -18.81 6.65 17.39
C PRO A 504 -19.28 7.78 18.30
N ALA A 505 -20.01 8.76 17.76
CA ALA A 505 -20.31 9.99 18.53
C ALA A 505 -21.06 9.73 19.85
N ALA A 506 -21.85 8.66 19.93
CA ALA A 506 -22.50 8.27 21.18
C ALA A 506 -21.51 7.81 22.26
N GLU A 507 -20.44 7.10 21.84
CA GLU A 507 -19.43 6.56 22.76
C GLU A 507 -18.55 7.66 23.38
N MET A 508 -18.58 8.88 22.84
CA MET A 508 -17.91 10.03 23.45
C MET A 508 -18.28 10.16 24.94
N LYS A 509 -19.53 9.88 25.32
CA LYS A 509 -20.03 9.97 26.71
C LYS A 509 -19.41 8.94 27.67
N HIS A 510 -18.84 7.87 27.15
CA HIS A 510 -18.31 6.76 27.92
C HIS A 510 -16.79 6.86 28.13
N GLY A 511 -16.26 8.08 28.17
CA GLY A 511 -14.83 8.36 28.46
C GLY A 511 -14.28 9.55 27.70
N PRO A 512 -14.24 9.54 26.34
CA PRO A 512 -13.58 10.57 25.54
C PRO A 512 -14.04 12.02 25.80
N ILE A 513 -15.27 12.21 26.28
CA ILE A 513 -15.81 13.53 26.63
C ILE A 513 -14.99 14.25 27.72
N ALA A 514 -14.25 13.49 28.54
CA ALA A 514 -13.35 14.04 29.55
C ALA A 514 -12.16 14.83 28.95
N LEU A 515 -11.84 14.57 27.67
CA LEU A 515 -10.74 15.23 26.95
C LEU A 515 -11.17 16.56 26.31
N ILE A 516 -12.49 16.87 26.31
CA ILE A 516 -12.99 18.05 25.61
C ILE A 516 -12.76 19.30 26.44
N ASP A 517 -11.99 20.22 25.88
CA ASP A 517 -11.73 21.56 26.39
C ASP A 517 -11.70 22.59 25.24
N ALA A 518 -11.28 23.82 25.54
CA ALA A 518 -11.23 24.90 24.55
C ALA A 518 -10.07 24.77 23.54
N GLU A 519 -9.08 23.90 23.80
CA GLU A 519 -7.88 23.74 22.98
C GLU A 519 -7.91 22.47 22.10
N MET A 520 -8.91 21.61 22.33
CA MET A 520 -9.07 20.35 21.61
C MET A 520 -10.17 20.48 20.54
N PRO A 521 -9.80 20.61 19.25
CA PRO A 521 -10.77 20.64 18.16
C PRO A 521 -11.47 19.28 17.99
N VAL A 522 -12.77 19.34 17.71
CA VAL A 522 -13.60 18.17 17.44
C VAL A 522 -14.20 18.29 16.04
N VAL A 523 -13.83 17.37 15.16
CA VAL A 523 -14.40 17.26 13.81
C VAL A 523 -15.62 16.35 13.89
N VAL A 524 -16.76 16.80 13.40
CA VAL A 524 -18.02 16.05 13.44
C VAL A 524 -18.61 15.91 12.05
N VAL A 525 -18.83 14.65 11.59
CA VAL A 525 -19.59 14.40 10.37
C VAL A 525 -21.08 14.45 10.71
N ALA A 526 -21.75 15.51 10.25
CA ALA A 526 -23.08 15.91 10.69
C ALA A 526 -24.02 16.24 9.51
N THR A 527 -24.05 15.32 8.55
CA THR A 527 -24.90 15.40 7.35
C THR A 527 -26.38 15.12 7.66
N HIS A 528 -27.28 15.57 6.79
CA HIS A 528 -28.72 15.32 6.90
C HIS A 528 -29.04 13.84 6.60
N ASN A 529 -29.07 13.02 7.63
CA ASN A 529 -29.43 11.61 7.56
C ASN A 529 -30.26 11.20 8.79
N ALA A 530 -30.58 9.93 8.93
CA ALA A 530 -31.38 9.40 10.03
C ALA A 530 -30.80 9.68 11.44
N MET A 531 -29.49 9.99 11.54
CA MET A 531 -28.82 10.26 12.81
C MET A 531 -28.65 11.76 13.11
N TYR A 532 -29.15 12.66 12.26
CA TYR A 532 -28.93 14.10 12.33
C TYR A 532 -29.23 14.70 13.72
N GLU A 533 -30.43 14.45 14.26
CA GLU A 533 -30.84 14.94 15.59
C GLU A 533 -29.93 14.42 16.72
N LYS A 534 -29.44 13.20 16.59
CA LYS A 534 -28.54 12.60 17.58
C LYS A 534 -27.15 13.21 17.52
N ILE A 535 -26.64 13.51 16.30
CA ILE A 535 -25.36 14.21 16.09
C ILE A 535 -25.45 15.65 16.61
N MET A 536 -26.54 16.35 16.34
CA MET A 536 -26.79 17.69 16.87
C MET A 536 -26.69 17.71 18.40
N SER A 537 -27.32 16.74 19.08
CA SER A 537 -27.23 16.61 20.54
C SER A 537 -25.79 16.40 21.01
N ASN A 538 -25.00 15.59 20.29
CA ASN A 538 -23.58 15.41 20.62
C ASN A 538 -22.77 16.71 20.43
N ILE A 539 -23.05 17.51 19.41
CA ILE A 539 -22.42 18.82 19.21
C ILE A 539 -22.75 19.76 20.38
N GLN A 540 -24.01 19.80 20.83
CA GLN A 540 -24.43 20.61 22.00
C GLN A 540 -23.66 20.20 23.27
N GLU A 541 -23.44 18.92 23.49
CA GLU A 541 -22.66 18.40 24.62
C GLU A 541 -21.19 18.84 24.59
N ILE A 542 -20.57 18.87 23.38
CA ILE A 542 -19.22 19.40 23.16
C ILE A 542 -19.18 20.90 23.44
N LYS A 543 -20.14 21.66 22.91
CA LYS A 543 -20.21 23.11 23.08
C LYS A 543 -20.46 23.50 24.53
N ALA A 544 -21.25 22.74 25.31
CA ALA A 544 -21.42 22.93 26.73
C ALA A 544 -20.09 22.86 27.53
N ARG A 545 -19.07 22.20 26.98
CA ARG A 545 -17.72 22.09 27.57
C ARG A 545 -16.68 23.01 26.91
N LYS A 546 -17.16 24.01 26.15
CA LYS A 546 -16.35 24.98 25.42
C LYS A 546 -15.49 24.35 24.30
N GLY A 547 -15.78 23.11 23.88
CA GLY A 547 -15.09 22.46 22.77
C GLY A 547 -15.27 23.24 21.46
N LYS A 548 -14.24 23.20 20.61
CA LYS A 548 -14.24 23.79 19.28
C LYS A 548 -14.72 22.75 18.27
N VAL A 549 -15.76 23.07 17.51
CA VAL A 549 -16.40 22.14 16.58
C VAL A 549 -16.18 22.57 15.14
N ILE A 550 -15.62 21.67 14.35
CA ILE A 550 -15.60 21.74 12.88
C ILE A 550 -16.65 20.72 12.38
N ALA A 551 -17.75 21.18 11.83
CA ALA A 551 -18.80 20.30 11.35
C ALA A 551 -18.75 20.14 9.82
N LEU A 552 -18.85 18.88 9.33
CA LEU A 552 -19.17 18.59 7.95
C LEU A 552 -20.71 18.53 7.87
N VAL A 553 -21.31 19.45 7.15
CA VAL A 553 -22.79 19.60 7.09
C VAL A 553 -23.28 19.47 5.65
N THR A 554 -24.52 19.06 5.45
CA THR A 554 -25.16 19.12 4.14
C THR A 554 -25.33 20.58 3.71
N GLU A 555 -25.11 20.89 2.45
CA GLU A 555 -25.25 22.22 1.88
C GLU A 555 -26.60 22.85 2.23
N GLY A 556 -26.56 24.10 2.70
CA GLY A 556 -27.75 24.81 3.15
C GLY A 556 -28.23 24.49 4.57
N ASP A 557 -27.47 23.69 5.35
CA ASP A 557 -27.78 23.48 6.77
C ASP A 557 -27.76 24.81 7.54
N THR A 558 -28.81 25.09 8.30
CA THR A 558 -28.95 26.32 9.08
C THR A 558 -29.00 26.08 10.58
N VAL A 559 -29.01 24.83 11.02
CA VAL A 559 -29.12 24.45 12.43
C VAL A 559 -27.76 24.15 13.03
N ILE A 560 -27.07 23.13 12.52
CA ILE A 560 -25.74 22.77 12.99
C ILE A 560 -24.72 23.86 12.67
N SER A 561 -24.87 24.54 11.52
CA SER A 561 -24.03 25.68 11.15
C SER A 561 -24.03 26.84 12.15
N LYS A 562 -25.10 26.97 12.97
CA LYS A 562 -25.16 27.95 14.06
C LYS A 562 -24.56 27.44 15.38
N LEU A 563 -24.43 26.15 15.53
CA LEU A 563 -23.90 25.51 16.73
C LEU A 563 -22.39 25.29 16.66
N ALA A 564 -21.87 24.94 15.47
CA ALA A 564 -20.47 24.71 15.21
C ALA A 564 -19.68 26.04 15.15
N ASP A 565 -18.38 25.97 15.38
CA ASP A 565 -17.48 27.14 15.20
C ASP A 565 -17.13 27.33 13.74
N ASP A 566 -16.96 26.22 13.00
CA ASP A 566 -16.65 26.22 11.56
C ASP A 566 -17.41 25.10 10.86
N CYS A 567 -17.75 25.32 9.58
CA CYS A 567 -18.47 24.36 8.77
C CYS A 567 -17.85 24.15 7.40
N ILE A 568 -17.84 22.88 6.97
CA ILE A 568 -17.52 22.46 5.62
C ILE A 568 -18.82 21.87 5.02
N GLU A 569 -19.34 22.51 3.97
CA GLU A 569 -20.55 22.08 3.32
C GLU A 569 -20.31 20.98 2.31
N LEU A 570 -21.20 19.99 2.29
CA LEU A 570 -21.19 18.84 1.38
C LEU A 570 -22.48 18.81 0.55
N PRO A 571 -22.42 18.47 -0.74
CA PRO A 571 -23.62 18.20 -1.51
C PRO A 571 -24.48 17.11 -0.86
N GLU A 572 -25.79 17.23 -0.92
CA GLU A 572 -26.69 16.17 -0.48
C GLU A 572 -26.45 14.88 -1.26
N THR A 573 -26.51 13.73 -0.58
CA THR A 573 -26.41 12.40 -1.18
C THR A 573 -27.11 11.35 -0.32
N LEU A 574 -27.23 10.11 -0.83
CA LEU A 574 -27.76 9.01 -0.02
C LEU A 574 -26.81 8.66 1.11
N GLU A 575 -27.34 8.37 2.29
CA GLU A 575 -26.59 8.05 3.51
C GLU A 575 -25.50 6.96 3.25
N CYS A 576 -25.82 5.93 2.48
CA CYS A 576 -24.90 4.84 2.16
C CYS A 576 -23.72 5.28 1.26
N LEU A 577 -23.80 6.43 0.60
CA LEU A 577 -22.76 7.00 -0.27
C LEU A 577 -22.07 8.23 0.35
N GLU A 578 -22.55 8.74 1.50
CA GLU A 578 -21.88 9.82 2.23
C GLU A 578 -20.38 9.58 2.47
N PRO A 579 -19.91 8.36 2.77
CA PRO A 579 -18.48 8.11 2.94
C PRO A 579 -17.61 8.54 1.77
N LEU A 580 -18.12 8.47 0.53
CA LEU A 580 -17.38 8.86 -0.68
C LEU A 580 -17.14 10.37 -0.76
N ILE A 581 -18.09 11.17 -0.27
CA ILE A 581 -18.01 12.63 -0.32
C ILE A 581 -17.43 13.23 0.97
N ALA A 582 -17.75 12.68 2.15
CA ALA A 582 -17.34 13.23 3.43
C ALA A 582 -15.85 13.00 3.74
N THR A 583 -15.22 11.97 3.17
CA THR A 583 -13.79 11.69 3.38
C THR A 583 -12.90 12.73 2.68
N VAL A 584 -13.29 13.24 1.52
CA VAL A 584 -12.46 14.15 0.71
C VAL A 584 -12.08 15.44 1.46
N PRO A 585 -12.99 16.19 2.07
CA PRO A 585 -12.62 17.38 2.85
C PRO A 585 -11.80 17.07 4.09
N LEU A 586 -11.95 15.87 4.69
CA LEU A 586 -11.10 15.44 5.81
C LEU A 586 -9.66 15.16 5.37
N GLN A 587 -9.48 14.60 4.18
CA GLN A 587 -8.15 14.43 3.56
C GLN A 587 -7.51 15.79 3.26
N LEU A 588 -8.26 16.76 2.73
CA LEU A 588 -7.79 18.12 2.49
C LEU A 588 -7.44 18.83 3.80
N LEU A 589 -8.27 18.70 4.84
CA LEU A 589 -7.99 19.27 6.18
C LEU A 589 -6.68 18.73 6.72
N ALA A 590 -6.48 17.42 6.72
CA ALA A 590 -5.25 16.78 7.17
C ALA A 590 -4.04 17.25 6.36
N TYR A 591 -4.16 17.30 5.03
CA TYR A 591 -3.12 17.79 4.12
C TYR A 591 -2.69 19.22 4.46
N HIS A 592 -3.64 20.15 4.56
CA HIS A 592 -3.33 21.56 4.82
C HIS A 592 -2.78 21.79 6.22
N VAL A 593 -3.30 21.12 7.24
CA VAL A 593 -2.72 21.19 8.60
C VAL A 593 -1.26 20.72 8.58
N ALA A 594 -0.95 19.62 7.88
CA ALA A 594 0.41 19.12 7.78
C ALA A 594 1.34 20.10 7.03
N ILE A 595 0.87 20.70 5.94
CA ILE A 595 1.63 21.73 5.19
C ILE A 595 1.89 22.95 6.07
N CYS A 596 0.90 23.45 6.79
CA CYS A 596 1.07 24.58 7.73
C CYS A 596 2.07 24.28 8.85
N LYS A 597 2.19 23.00 9.24
CA LYS A 597 3.20 22.53 10.22
C LYS A 597 4.55 22.20 9.59
N GLY A 598 4.76 22.47 8.29
CA GLY A 598 6.01 22.21 7.57
C GLY A 598 6.37 20.72 7.46
N LYS A 599 5.37 19.83 7.40
CA LYS A 599 5.58 18.39 7.34
C LYS A 599 5.63 17.89 5.88
N ASN A 600 6.38 16.82 5.64
CA ASN A 600 6.39 16.15 4.35
C ASN A 600 5.18 15.21 4.27
N VAL A 601 4.20 15.56 3.45
CA VAL A 601 2.93 14.82 3.32
C VAL A 601 3.04 13.58 2.42
N ASP A 602 3.99 13.57 1.49
CA ASP A 602 4.19 12.42 0.59
C ASP A 602 5.01 11.30 1.25
N GLN A 603 5.94 11.69 2.15
CA GLN A 603 6.85 10.79 2.85
C GLN A 603 6.92 11.16 4.33
N PRO A 604 5.85 10.90 5.10
CA PRO A 604 5.84 11.19 6.53
C PRO A 604 6.80 10.26 7.27
N ARG A 605 7.42 10.78 8.34
CA ARG A 605 8.39 10.00 9.14
C ARG A 605 7.75 8.71 9.68
N ASN A 606 8.55 7.66 9.79
CA ASN A 606 8.18 6.37 10.40
C ASN A 606 7.00 5.65 9.71
N LEU A 607 6.69 5.99 8.47
CA LEU A 607 5.65 5.31 7.69
C LEU A 607 6.19 4.86 6.34
N ALA A 608 5.75 3.72 5.89
CA ALA A 608 5.98 3.20 4.55
C ALA A 608 4.65 2.99 3.84
N LYS A 609 4.63 3.11 2.50
CA LYS A 609 3.38 2.98 1.71
C LYS A 609 2.71 1.61 1.88
N SER A 610 3.49 0.56 2.08
CA SER A 610 2.99 -0.80 2.27
C SER A 610 3.93 -1.57 3.18
N VAL A 611 3.38 -2.35 4.10
CA VAL A 611 4.12 -3.20 5.04
C VAL A 611 4.13 -4.62 4.47
N THR A 612 5.30 -5.06 3.98
CA THR A 612 5.49 -6.38 3.34
C THR A 612 6.32 -7.34 4.17
N VAL A 613 6.69 -6.93 5.35
CA VAL A 613 7.41 -7.73 6.34
C VAL A 613 6.77 -7.49 7.70
N GLU A 614 6.90 -8.44 8.57
CA GLU A 614 6.46 -8.37 9.95
C GLU A 614 7.60 -7.93 10.87
#